data_9305510f9c521b2c22b290776a7e6cb9
#
_entry.id   9305510f9c521b2c22b290776a7e6cb9
#
_cell.length_a   1.000
_cell.length_b   1.000
_cell.length_c   1.000
_cell.angle_alpha   90.00
_cell.angle_beta   90.00
_cell.angle_gamma   90.00
#
_symmetry.space_group_name_H-M   'P 1'
#
loop_
_entity.id
_entity.type
_entity.pdbx_description
1 polymer ?
#
loop_
_entity_poly.entity_id
_entity_poly.type
_entity_poly.pdbx_seq_one_letter_code
_entity_poly.pdbx_strand_id
1 'polypeptide(L)'
;FTQLQAAGVPVLVATGRRIDSSRRPLAAVGLAPPAVVLNGALGLDLATGVRFHRAPYGAGEAAAVLAAFTEVGLQPVVHVDGGEVDGIHALLGPAPTTHPEHAASFGDTALVGDLAENLDRYPVLGFSVIGVDHAACVAARDAVGDSSEPHLDRSLDYPGLATLTVAPSGQSKWDGVLAYCAAQGIDPGRVLAVGDGRNDLELLDKAAVALVPEVAHREALARADHVIPAAAAGGWVQVLDHVWP
;
A
#
# COMPACT_ATOMS: atom_id res chain seq x y z
N PHE A 1 11.98 11.60 12.31
CA PHE A 1 12.55 10.32 11.91
C PHE A 1 13.90 10.11 12.60
N THR A 2 14.86 10.98 12.35
CA THR A 2 16.24 10.88 12.89
C THR A 2 16.28 10.81 14.42
N GLN A 3 15.43 11.55 15.12
CA GLN A 3 15.35 11.51 16.59
C GLN A 3 14.84 10.16 17.11
N LEU A 4 13.85 9.56 16.44
CA LEU A 4 13.36 8.22 16.79
C LEU A 4 14.44 7.16 16.58
N GLN A 5 15.13 7.22 15.44
CA GLN A 5 16.25 6.31 15.15
C GLN A 5 17.40 6.46 16.16
N ALA A 6 17.80 7.70 16.50
CA ALA A 6 18.84 7.97 17.48
C ALA A 6 18.49 7.43 18.88
N ALA A 7 17.22 7.34 19.18
CA ALA A 7 16.69 6.78 20.42
C ALA A 7 16.43 5.26 20.36
N GLY A 8 16.76 4.61 19.27
CA GLY A 8 16.57 3.18 19.11
C GLY A 8 15.10 2.77 18.92
N VAL A 9 14.21 3.72 18.55
CA VAL A 9 12.81 3.43 18.24
C VAL A 9 12.69 3.01 16.77
N PRO A 10 12.30 1.77 16.47
CA PRO A 10 12.10 1.32 15.11
C PRO A 10 10.95 2.10 14.44
N VAL A 11 11.15 2.50 13.19
CA VAL A 11 10.14 3.20 12.40
C VAL A 11 9.84 2.38 11.15
N LEU A 12 8.59 1.99 10.98
CA LEU A 12 8.06 1.25 9.84
C LEU A 12 7.10 2.14 9.06
N VAL A 13 7.28 2.24 7.76
CA VAL A 13 6.30 2.91 6.87
C VAL A 13 5.24 1.91 6.44
N ALA A 14 3.95 2.21 6.64
CA ALA A 14 2.83 1.40 6.20
C ALA A 14 1.95 2.19 5.21
N THR A 15 1.82 1.72 3.97
CA THR A 15 1.19 2.49 2.89
C THR A 15 0.48 1.62 1.85
N GLY A 16 -0.54 2.19 1.20
CA GLY A 16 -1.15 1.59 0.01
C GLY A 16 -0.32 1.77 -1.27
N ARG A 17 0.72 2.60 -1.23
CA ARG A 17 1.60 2.86 -2.38
C ARG A 17 2.44 1.63 -2.73
N ARG A 18 2.89 1.55 -4.00
CA ARG A 18 3.88 0.56 -4.46
C ARG A 18 5.31 0.93 -4.00
N ILE A 19 6.26 0.01 -4.17
CA ILE A 19 7.66 0.18 -3.74
C ILE A 19 8.25 1.51 -4.20
N ASP A 20 8.26 1.79 -5.51
CA ASP A 20 8.91 2.99 -6.05
C ASP A 20 8.29 4.30 -5.61
N SER A 21 6.94 4.38 -5.57
CA SER A 21 6.25 5.58 -5.11
C SER A 21 6.39 5.82 -3.60
N SER A 22 6.79 4.80 -2.86
CA SER A 22 7.16 4.89 -1.44
C SER A 22 8.64 5.25 -1.27
N ARG A 23 9.52 4.57 -2.02
CA ARG A 23 10.98 4.74 -1.91
C ARG A 23 11.47 6.12 -2.35
N ARG A 24 10.95 6.64 -3.48
CA ARG A 24 11.43 7.90 -4.07
C ARG A 24 11.35 9.11 -3.12
N PRO A 25 10.21 9.43 -2.48
CA PRO A 25 10.13 10.59 -1.58
C PRO A 25 10.97 10.39 -0.31
N LEU A 26 11.10 9.17 0.18
CA LEU A 26 11.94 8.87 1.35
C LEU A 26 13.42 9.02 1.00
N ALA A 27 13.87 8.49 -0.13
CA ALA A 27 15.25 8.61 -0.60
C ALA A 27 15.64 10.07 -0.87
N ALA A 28 14.72 10.92 -1.34
CA ALA A 28 14.95 12.34 -1.55
C ALA A 28 15.34 13.10 -0.26
N VAL A 29 14.98 12.54 0.91
CA VAL A 29 15.37 13.07 2.23
C VAL A 29 16.35 12.17 2.96
N GLY A 30 17.02 11.26 2.25
CA GLY A 30 18.07 10.39 2.78
C GLY A 30 17.56 9.25 3.66
N LEU A 31 16.28 8.84 3.51
CA LEU A 31 15.66 7.79 4.31
C LEU A 31 15.38 6.55 3.46
N ALA A 32 15.60 5.37 4.05
CA ALA A 32 15.25 4.07 3.47
C ALA A 32 14.80 3.10 4.57
N PRO A 33 13.70 3.39 5.28
CA PRO A 33 13.21 2.54 6.36
C PRO A 33 12.61 1.23 5.83
N PRO A 34 12.40 0.21 6.68
CA PRO A 34 11.49 -0.87 6.37
C PRO A 34 10.09 -0.33 6.05
N ALA A 35 9.40 -1.00 5.13
CA ALA A 35 8.09 -0.57 4.67
C ALA A 35 7.15 -1.77 4.45
N VAL A 36 5.88 -1.55 4.76
CA VAL A 36 4.75 -2.36 4.33
C VAL A 36 4.03 -1.58 3.22
N VAL A 37 3.98 -2.13 2.04
CA VAL A 37 3.45 -1.50 0.82
C VAL A 37 2.25 -2.27 0.28
N LEU A 38 1.56 -1.71 -0.72
CA LEU A 38 0.39 -2.34 -1.36
C LEU A 38 -0.67 -2.80 -0.34
N ASN A 39 -1.02 -1.91 0.60
CA ASN A 39 -2.02 -2.15 1.66
C ASN A 39 -1.76 -3.40 2.54
N GLY A 40 -0.51 -3.83 2.66
CA GLY A 40 -0.16 -5.00 3.48
C GLY A 40 0.37 -6.18 2.69
N ALA A 41 0.23 -6.19 1.36
CA ALA A 41 0.60 -7.35 0.56
C ALA A 41 2.11 -7.64 0.52
N LEU A 42 2.96 -6.65 0.79
CA LEU A 42 4.42 -6.83 0.79
C LEU A 42 5.08 -6.00 1.91
N GLY A 43 5.93 -6.65 2.69
CA GLY A 43 6.81 -6.03 3.67
C GLY A 43 8.28 -6.22 3.30
N LEU A 44 9.05 -5.12 3.21
CA LEU A 44 10.45 -5.17 2.84
C LEU A 44 11.26 -4.08 3.52
N ASP A 45 12.54 -4.30 3.67
CA ASP A 45 13.51 -3.27 4.00
C ASP A 45 13.87 -2.49 2.73
N LEU A 46 13.60 -1.19 2.68
CA LEU A 46 13.83 -0.38 1.47
C LEU A 46 15.32 -0.14 1.16
N ALA A 47 16.21 -0.32 2.14
CA ALA A 47 17.64 -0.16 1.93
C ALA A 47 18.27 -1.42 1.33
N THR A 48 17.85 -2.60 1.78
CA THR A 48 18.47 -3.89 1.42
C THR A 48 17.65 -4.71 0.45
N GLY A 49 16.35 -4.41 0.35
CA GLY A 49 15.40 -5.20 -0.42
C GLY A 49 14.96 -6.52 0.23
N VAL A 50 15.42 -6.81 1.43
CA VAL A 50 15.05 -8.05 2.14
C VAL A 50 13.56 -8.03 2.49
N ARG A 51 12.82 -9.08 2.06
CA ARG A 51 11.39 -9.25 2.34
C ARG A 51 11.21 -9.90 3.70
N PHE A 52 10.38 -9.30 4.55
CA PHE A 52 9.94 -9.89 5.82
C PHE A 52 8.46 -10.32 5.81
N HIS A 53 7.69 -9.89 4.81
CA HIS A 53 6.28 -10.26 4.62
C HIS A 53 5.93 -10.34 3.15
N ARG A 54 5.06 -11.29 2.79
CA ARG A 54 4.49 -11.44 1.46
C ARG A 54 3.14 -12.15 1.55
N ALA A 55 2.11 -11.54 0.99
CA ALA A 55 0.75 -12.07 0.92
C ALA A 55 0.23 -11.99 -0.53
N PRO A 56 0.64 -12.92 -1.41
CA PRO A 56 0.16 -12.98 -2.78
C PRO A 56 -1.26 -13.57 -2.83
N TYR A 57 -1.94 -13.35 -3.94
CA TYR A 57 -3.11 -14.11 -4.30
C TYR A 57 -2.82 -15.62 -4.35
N GLY A 58 -3.80 -16.43 -3.96
CA GLY A 58 -3.76 -17.87 -4.12
C GLY A 58 -3.88 -18.32 -5.58
N ALA A 59 -3.66 -19.63 -5.80
CA ALA A 59 -3.73 -20.21 -7.13
C ALA A 59 -5.12 -20.01 -7.76
N GLY A 60 -5.17 -19.41 -8.93
CA GLY A 60 -6.41 -19.10 -9.68
C GLY A 60 -7.16 -17.83 -9.23
N GLU A 61 -6.93 -17.31 -8.02
CA GLU A 61 -7.60 -16.09 -7.54
C GLU A 61 -7.19 -14.86 -8.35
N ALA A 62 -5.89 -14.71 -8.62
CA ALA A 62 -5.39 -13.63 -9.47
C ALA A 62 -5.99 -13.64 -10.88
N ALA A 63 -6.18 -14.83 -11.46
CA ALA A 63 -6.81 -14.99 -12.77
C ALA A 63 -8.29 -14.59 -12.72
N ALA A 64 -9.02 -14.92 -11.64
CA ALA A 64 -10.40 -14.52 -11.46
C ALA A 64 -10.55 -13.00 -11.34
N VAL A 65 -9.66 -12.34 -10.60
CA VAL A 65 -9.63 -10.87 -10.48
C VAL A 65 -9.31 -10.22 -11.83
N LEU A 66 -8.33 -10.73 -12.57
CA LEU A 66 -8.02 -10.23 -13.92
C LEU A 66 -9.21 -10.37 -14.87
N ALA A 67 -9.92 -11.51 -14.81
CA ALA A 67 -11.14 -11.74 -15.61
C ALA A 67 -12.22 -10.71 -15.26
N ALA A 68 -12.46 -10.44 -13.97
CA ALA A 68 -13.44 -9.45 -13.53
C ALA A 68 -13.15 -8.04 -14.08
N PHE A 69 -11.89 -7.61 -14.07
CA PHE A 69 -11.50 -6.35 -14.72
C PHE A 69 -11.74 -6.38 -16.23
N THR A 70 -11.41 -7.48 -16.89
CA THR A 70 -11.56 -7.64 -18.34
C THR A 70 -13.03 -7.61 -18.76
N GLU A 71 -13.92 -8.24 -17.99
CA GLU A 71 -15.37 -8.26 -18.24
C GLU A 71 -16.01 -6.86 -18.25
N VAL A 72 -15.47 -5.94 -17.44
CA VAL A 72 -15.91 -4.55 -17.42
C VAL A 72 -15.08 -3.64 -18.36
N GLY A 73 -14.27 -4.24 -19.23
CA GLY A 73 -13.50 -3.53 -20.25
C GLY A 73 -12.25 -2.81 -19.74
N LEU A 74 -11.71 -3.19 -18.57
CA LEU A 74 -10.52 -2.59 -17.99
C LEU A 74 -9.31 -3.54 -18.12
N GLN A 75 -8.13 -2.96 -18.37
CA GLN A 75 -6.82 -3.62 -18.27
C GLN A 75 -6.07 -3.05 -17.06
N PRO A 76 -6.09 -3.71 -15.90
CA PRO A 76 -5.44 -3.19 -14.71
C PRO A 76 -3.91 -3.27 -14.80
N VAL A 77 -3.23 -2.49 -13.97
CA VAL A 77 -1.85 -2.78 -13.58
C VAL A 77 -1.89 -3.96 -12.61
N VAL A 78 -1.09 -5.00 -12.85
CA VAL A 78 -0.93 -6.12 -11.93
C VAL A 78 0.35 -5.90 -11.14
N HIS A 79 0.25 -5.72 -9.83
CA HIS A 79 1.41 -5.58 -8.96
C HIS A 79 1.96 -6.95 -8.60
N VAL A 80 3.27 -7.11 -8.74
CA VAL A 80 3.96 -8.40 -8.50
C VAL A 80 5.22 -8.21 -7.65
N ASP A 81 5.72 -9.30 -7.07
CA ASP A 81 7.03 -9.31 -6.43
C ASP A 81 8.06 -10.07 -7.28
N GLY A 82 8.91 -9.34 -8.00
CA GLY A 82 10.02 -9.90 -8.77
C GLY A 82 11.25 -10.27 -7.93
N GLY A 83 11.18 -10.14 -6.61
CA GLY A 83 12.23 -10.61 -5.69
C GLY A 83 13.32 -9.59 -5.38
N GLU A 84 13.59 -8.61 -6.24
CA GLU A 84 14.60 -7.57 -6.07
C GLU A 84 13.97 -6.18 -5.94
N VAL A 85 14.68 -5.22 -5.33
CA VAL A 85 14.18 -3.85 -5.17
C VAL A 85 14.04 -3.13 -6.50
N ASP A 86 14.94 -3.40 -7.44
CA ASP A 86 14.93 -2.82 -8.78
C ASP A 86 14.45 -3.86 -9.83
N GLY A 87 13.81 -4.93 -9.39
CA GLY A 87 13.24 -5.98 -10.23
C GLY A 87 11.88 -5.63 -10.84
N ILE A 88 11.20 -6.63 -11.38
CA ILE A 88 9.86 -6.46 -11.95
C ILE A 88 8.84 -6.32 -10.80
N HIS A 89 8.13 -5.20 -10.78
CA HIS A 89 7.11 -4.88 -9.77
C HIS A 89 5.70 -4.79 -10.36
N ALA A 90 5.57 -4.77 -11.68
CA ALA A 90 4.28 -4.69 -12.34
C ALA A 90 4.24 -5.47 -13.66
N LEU A 91 3.07 -5.99 -13.99
CA LEU A 91 2.72 -6.43 -15.32
C LEU A 91 1.75 -5.40 -15.92
N LEU A 92 2.01 -4.98 -17.14
CA LEU A 92 1.17 -4.06 -17.90
C LEU A 92 0.69 -4.75 -19.16
N GLY A 93 -0.60 -4.67 -19.44
CA GLY A 93 -1.13 -5.04 -20.74
C GLY A 93 -0.69 -4.05 -21.81
N PRO A 94 -0.91 -4.37 -23.10
CA PRO A 94 -0.53 -3.49 -24.22
C PRO A 94 -1.29 -2.17 -24.26
N ALA A 95 -2.45 -2.09 -23.59
CA ALA A 95 -3.28 -0.89 -23.49
C ALA A 95 -3.83 -0.74 -22.04
N PRO A 96 -2.98 -0.48 -21.05
CA PRO A 96 -3.40 -0.46 -19.65
C PRO A 96 -4.42 0.64 -19.40
N THR A 97 -5.51 0.30 -18.72
CA THR A 97 -6.55 1.25 -18.31
C THR A 97 -6.14 1.94 -17.02
N THR A 98 -5.19 2.85 -17.14
CA THR A 98 -4.71 3.71 -16.05
C THR A 98 -4.20 4.99 -16.68
N HIS A 99 -4.06 6.07 -15.90
CA HIS A 99 -3.55 7.32 -16.46
C HIS A 99 -2.18 7.10 -17.13
N PRO A 100 -1.93 7.65 -18.33
CA PRO A 100 -0.69 7.41 -19.08
C PRO A 100 0.59 7.73 -18.29
N GLU A 101 0.59 8.81 -17.52
CA GLU A 101 1.72 9.17 -16.65
C GLU A 101 1.95 8.13 -15.55
N HIS A 102 0.85 7.55 -15.00
CA HIS A 102 0.97 6.48 -14.03
C HIS A 102 1.58 5.22 -14.67
N ALA A 103 1.11 4.81 -15.85
CA ALA A 103 1.69 3.68 -16.58
C ALA A 103 3.17 3.91 -16.88
N ALA A 104 3.54 5.09 -17.39
CA ALA A 104 4.92 5.46 -17.69
C ALA A 104 5.83 5.49 -16.45
N SER A 105 5.27 5.73 -15.25
CA SER A 105 6.03 5.84 -14.00
C SER A 105 6.64 4.53 -13.52
N PHE A 106 6.27 3.38 -14.11
CA PHE A 106 6.87 2.08 -13.80
C PHE A 106 8.23 1.90 -14.49
N GLY A 107 8.44 2.48 -15.69
CA GLY A 107 9.71 2.35 -16.42
C GLY A 107 10.14 0.89 -16.55
N ASP A 108 11.42 0.63 -16.25
CA ASP A 108 12.03 -0.70 -16.38
C ASP A 108 11.55 -1.72 -15.33
N THR A 109 10.77 -1.28 -14.34
CA THR A 109 10.18 -2.19 -13.34
C THR A 109 8.84 -2.80 -13.79
N ALA A 110 8.40 -2.52 -15.04
CA ALA A 110 7.23 -3.13 -15.63
C ALA A 110 7.60 -4.13 -16.75
N LEU A 111 6.98 -5.29 -16.73
CA LEU A 111 6.93 -6.20 -17.87
C LEU A 111 5.66 -5.92 -18.67
N VAL A 112 5.83 -5.49 -19.92
CA VAL A 112 4.70 -5.22 -20.82
C VAL A 112 4.42 -6.46 -21.68
N GLY A 113 3.17 -6.91 -21.74
CA GLY A 113 2.76 -8.07 -22.52
C GLY A 113 1.34 -8.53 -22.22
N ASP A 114 0.97 -9.71 -22.70
CA ASP A 114 -0.30 -10.32 -22.33
C ASP A 114 -0.33 -10.62 -20.84
N LEU A 115 -1.35 -10.09 -20.14
CA LEU A 115 -1.46 -10.22 -18.69
C LEU A 115 -1.75 -11.66 -18.28
N ALA A 116 -2.60 -12.38 -19.00
CA ALA A 116 -2.97 -13.74 -18.66
C ALA A 116 -1.77 -14.71 -18.83
N GLU A 117 -0.97 -14.53 -19.90
CA GLU A 117 0.25 -15.33 -20.13
C GLU A 117 1.36 -15.07 -19.10
N ASN A 118 1.39 -13.87 -18.51
CA ASN A 118 2.43 -13.48 -17.57
C ASN A 118 2.04 -13.59 -16.10
N LEU A 119 0.76 -13.87 -15.80
CA LEU A 119 0.22 -13.82 -14.44
C LEU A 119 0.91 -14.81 -13.48
N ASP A 120 1.28 -15.98 -13.97
CA ASP A 120 1.92 -17.04 -13.18
C ASP A 120 3.44 -16.89 -13.05
N ARG A 121 4.04 -15.87 -13.68
CA ARG A 121 5.51 -15.68 -13.66
C ARG A 121 6.03 -15.15 -12.34
N TYR A 122 5.20 -14.44 -11.60
CA TYR A 122 5.56 -13.79 -10.34
C TYR A 122 4.40 -13.89 -9.33
N PRO A 123 4.69 -13.87 -8.02
CA PRO A 123 3.65 -13.70 -7.00
C PRO A 123 2.85 -12.42 -7.22
N VAL A 124 1.55 -12.53 -7.46
CA VAL A 124 0.65 -11.39 -7.67
C VAL A 124 0.22 -10.82 -6.32
N LEU A 125 0.49 -9.55 -6.09
CA LEU A 125 0.25 -8.84 -4.82
C LEU A 125 -0.99 -7.95 -4.85
N GLY A 126 -1.50 -7.61 -6.03
CA GLY A 126 -2.66 -6.73 -6.16
C GLY A 126 -2.87 -6.24 -7.58
N PHE A 127 -3.98 -5.53 -7.76
CA PHE A 127 -4.36 -4.90 -9.02
C PHE A 127 -4.68 -3.44 -8.80
N SER A 128 -4.49 -2.60 -9.81
CA SER A 128 -4.91 -1.20 -9.73
C SER A 128 -5.29 -0.61 -11.07
N VAL A 129 -6.22 0.35 -11.01
CA VAL A 129 -6.47 1.35 -12.05
C VAL A 129 -6.47 2.72 -11.39
N ILE A 130 -5.66 3.64 -11.90
CA ILE A 130 -5.42 4.95 -11.28
C ILE A 130 -5.68 6.06 -12.30
N GLY A 131 -6.43 7.08 -11.90
CA GLY A 131 -6.81 8.16 -12.80
C GLY A 131 -7.79 7.72 -13.88
N VAL A 132 -8.81 6.98 -13.48
CA VAL A 132 -9.86 6.40 -14.35
C VAL A 132 -11.21 6.96 -13.93
N ASP A 133 -12.19 6.89 -14.84
CA ASP A 133 -13.57 7.29 -14.56
C ASP A 133 -14.13 6.55 -13.33
N HIS A 134 -14.84 7.26 -12.48
CA HIS A 134 -15.37 6.72 -11.23
C HIS A 134 -16.37 5.57 -11.47
N ALA A 135 -17.23 5.66 -12.49
CA ALA A 135 -18.22 4.62 -12.76
C ALA A 135 -17.57 3.32 -13.25
N ALA A 136 -16.48 3.41 -14.03
CA ALA A 136 -15.68 2.27 -14.43
C ALA A 136 -15.00 1.59 -13.23
N CYS A 137 -14.45 2.37 -12.30
CA CYS A 137 -13.89 1.86 -11.06
C CYS A 137 -14.94 1.17 -10.16
N VAL A 138 -16.16 1.73 -10.08
CA VAL A 138 -17.29 1.11 -9.35
C VAL A 138 -17.65 -0.24 -9.98
N ALA A 139 -17.77 -0.31 -11.31
CA ALA A 139 -18.08 -1.56 -12.00
C ALA A 139 -17.03 -2.65 -11.73
N ALA A 140 -15.73 -2.30 -11.76
CA ALA A 140 -14.67 -3.23 -11.45
C ALA A 140 -14.68 -3.67 -9.98
N ARG A 141 -14.88 -2.74 -9.04
CA ARG A 141 -15.02 -3.05 -7.61
C ARG A 141 -16.14 -4.06 -7.36
N ASP A 142 -17.27 -3.88 -8.01
CA ASP A 142 -18.45 -4.73 -7.81
C ASP A 142 -18.32 -6.10 -8.52
N ALA A 143 -17.39 -6.22 -9.48
CA ALA A 143 -17.13 -7.45 -10.21
C ALA A 143 -16.07 -8.35 -9.53
N VAL A 144 -15.15 -7.79 -8.73
CA VAL A 144 -14.16 -8.61 -8.02
C VAL A 144 -14.82 -9.39 -6.89
N GLY A 145 -14.46 -10.67 -6.73
CA GLY A 145 -15.08 -11.57 -5.77
C GLY A 145 -14.54 -11.43 -4.34
N ASP A 146 -15.02 -12.30 -3.46
CA ASP A 146 -14.73 -12.30 -2.02
C ASP A 146 -13.25 -12.62 -1.67
N SER A 147 -12.47 -13.12 -2.63
CA SER A 147 -11.00 -13.31 -2.47
C SER A 147 -10.22 -11.99 -2.49
N SER A 148 -10.90 -10.87 -2.66
CA SER A 148 -10.31 -9.55 -2.87
C SER A 148 -10.86 -8.50 -1.94
N GLU A 149 -9.99 -7.56 -1.56
CA GLU A 149 -10.32 -6.36 -0.79
C GLU A 149 -10.14 -5.12 -1.69
N PRO A 150 -11.23 -4.57 -2.27
CA PRO A 150 -11.17 -3.40 -3.12
C PRO A 150 -11.20 -2.11 -2.31
N HIS A 151 -10.28 -1.18 -2.60
CA HIS A 151 -10.23 0.17 -2.07
C HIS A 151 -10.45 1.17 -3.20
N LEU A 152 -11.61 1.84 -3.18
CA LEU A 152 -12.01 2.85 -4.16
C LEU A 152 -11.95 4.23 -3.52
N ASP A 153 -11.12 5.11 -4.06
CA ASP A 153 -10.92 6.48 -3.60
C ASP A 153 -10.93 7.48 -4.77
N ARG A 154 -11.00 8.77 -4.44
CA ARG A 154 -10.70 9.83 -5.41
C ARG A 154 -9.21 9.83 -5.70
N SER A 155 -8.83 10.00 -6.96
CA SER A 155 -7.44 10.14 -7.30
C SER A 155 -6.89 11.46 -6.76
N LEU A 156 -5.79 11.38 -6.01
CA LEU A 156 -5.06 12.55 -5.49
C LEU A 156 -4.23 13.21 -6.59
N ASP A 157 -3.66 12.40 -7.48
CA ASP A 157 -2.76 12.87 -8.55
C ASP A 157 -3.52 13.36 -9.79
N TYR A 158 -4.77 12.88 -9.99
CA TYR A 158 -5.59 13.17 -11.18
C TYR A 158 -6.98 13.69 -10.77
N PRO A 159 -7.14 14.99 -10.50
CA PRO A 159 -8.39 15.58 -10.02
C PRO A 159 -9.61 15.26 -10.91
N GLY A 160 -10.70 14.87 -10.29
CA GLY A 160 -11.94 14.48 -10.99
C GLY A 160 -12.00 13.01 -11.41
N LEU A 161 -10.91 12.27 -11.28
CA LEU A 161 -10.83 10.84 -11.56
C LEU A 161 -10.75 10.02 -10.28
N ALA A 162 -10.88 8.69 -10.40
CA ALA A 162 -10.83 7.74 -9.31
C ALA A 162 -9.58 6.86 -9.35
N THR A 163 -9.29 6.24 -8.22
CA THR A 163 -8.30 5.20 -8.04
C THR A 163 -8.98 3.98 -7.43
N LEU A 164 -8.83 2.83 -8.06
CA LEU A 164 -9.20 1.55 -7.49
C LEU A 164 -7.93 0.71 -7.30
N THR A 165 -7.69 0.26 -6.09
CA THR A 165 -6.69 -0.76 -5.77
C THR A 165 -7.39 -1.98 -5.20
N VAL A 166 -6.94 -3.17 -5.58
CA VAL A 166 -7.54 -4.45 -5.18
C VAL A 166 -6.42 -5.33 -4.64
N ALA A 167 -6.52 -5.67 -3.37
CA ALA A 167 -5.57 -6.53 -2.66
C ALA A 167 -6.18 -7.92 -2.40
N PRO A 168 -5.38 -8.94 -2.05
CA PRO A 168 -5.91 -10.19 -1.55
C PRO A 168 -6.78 -9.97 -0.30
N SER A 169 -7.90 -10.71 -0.20
CA SER A 169 -8.78 -10.65 0.97
C SER A 169 -8.06 -11.09 2.25
N GLY A 170 -8.44 -10.49 3.38
CA GLY A 170 -7.86 -10.81 4.69
C GLY A 170 -6.44 -10.30 4.89
N GLN A 171 -5.97 -9.38 4.05
CA GLN A 171 -4.68 -8.70 4.21
C GLN A 171 -4.88 -7.23 4.55
N SER A 172 -4.12 -6.77 5.51
CA SER A 172 -4.13 -5.39 5.95
C SER A 172 -2.71 -4.88 6.22
N LYS A 173 -2.56 -3.59 6.43
CA LYS A 173 -1.28 -3.00 6.86
C LYS A 173 -0.81 -3.61 8.18
N TRP A 174 -1.74 -4.01 9.05
CA TRP A 174 -1.42 -4.59 10.34
C TRP A 174 -0.74 -5.96 10.22
N ASP A 175 -1.11 -6.78 9.26
CA ASP A 175 -0.45 -8.08 9.04
C ASP A 175 1.04 -7.91 8.70
N GLY A 176 1.34 -6.92 7.86
CA GLY A 176 2.72 -6.54 7.59
C GLY A 176 3.45 -6.00 8.82
N VAL A 177 2.78 -5.23 9.68
CA VAL A 177 3.35 -4.76 10.96
C VAL A 177 3.65 -5.93 11.88
N LEU A 178 2.73 -6.89 12.02
CA LEU A 178 2.95 -8.09 12.83
C LEU A 178 4.15 -8.90 12.33
N ALA A 179 4.28 -9.07 11.02
CA ALA A 179 5.41 -9.78 10.42
C ALA A 179 6.75 -9.05 10.70
N TYR A 180 6.75 -7.71 10.62
CA TYR A 180 7.93 -6.91 10.98
C TYR A 180 8.26 -7.04 12.46
N CYS A 181 7.27 -6.93 13.34
CA CYS A 181 7.45 -7.10 14.78
C CYS A 181 8.07 -8.48 15.11
N ALA A 182 7.54 -9.54 14.49
CA ALA A 182 8.06 -10.90 14.66
C ALA A 182 9.52 -11.02 14.18
N ALA A 183 9.84 -10.43 13.02
CA ALA A 183 11.20 -10.46 12.46
C ALA A 183 12.22 -9.69 13.31
N GLN A 184 11.77 -8.66 14.05
CA GLN A 184 12.62 -7.80 14.89
C GLN A 184 12.56 -8.13 16.38
N GLY A 185 11.73 -9.09 16.79
CA GLY A 185 11.52 -9.39 18.23
C GLY A 185 10.82 -8.27 19.00
N ILE A 186 9.97 -7.50 18.33
CA ILE A 186 9.21 -6.39 18.92
C ILE A 186 7.85 -6.92 19.39
N ASP A 187 7.42 -6.50 20.58
CA ASP A 187 6.08 -6.76 21.08
C ASP A 187 5.05 -5.92 20.31
N PRO A 188 4.09 -6.52 19.57
CA PRO A 188 3.05 -5.77 18.85
C PRO A 188 2.19 -4.88 19.76
N GLY A 189 2.04 -5.25 21.05
CA GLY A 189 1.34 -4.44 22.06
C GLY A 189 2.05 -3.12 22.40
N ARG A 190 3.19 -2.83 21.79
CA ARG A 190 3.95 -1.57 21.96
C ARG A 190 3.99 -0.73 20.67
N VAL A 191 3.20 -1.09 19.66
CA VAL A 191 3.15 -0.34 18.40
C VAL A 191 2.34 0.94 18.58
N LEU A 192 2.95 2.08 18.23
CA LEU A 192 2.25 3.33 18.01
C LEU A 192 2.01 3.47 16.50
N ALA A 193 0.77 3.76 16.10
CA ALA A 193 0.40 3.98 14.71
C ALA A 193 0.02 5.43 14.43
N VAL A 194 0.34 5.89 13.22
CA VAL A 194 -0.16 7.15 12.66
C VAL A 194 -0.87 6.83 11.35
N GLY A 195 -2.14 7.19 11.20
CA GLY A 195 -2.92 6.90 10.02
C GLY A 195 -4.00 7.95 9.77
N ASP A 196 -4.43 8.12 8.52
CA ASP A 196 -5.41 9.13 8.12
C ASP A 196 -6.51 8.59 7.20
N GLY A 197 -6.34 7.41 6.63
CA GLY A 197 -7.21 6.82 5.63
C GLY A 197 -8.07 5.64 6.12
N ARG A 198 -8.97 5.19 5.26
CA ARG A 198 -9.79 4.00 5.53
C ARG A 198 -8.96 2.73 5.58
N ASN A 199 -7.90 2.66 4.78
CA ASN A 199 -6.95 1.55 4.76
C ASN A 199 -6.00 1.52 5.98
N ASP A 200 -6.15 2.47 6.93
CA ASP A 200 -5.45 2.50 8.21
C ASP A 200 -6.31 2.01 9.38
N LEU A 201 -7.62 1.79 9.16
CA LEU A 201 -8.55 1.57 10.28
C LEU A 201 -8.14 0.37 11.14
N GLU A 202 -7.77 -0.75 10.53
CA GLU A 202 -7.31 -1.92 11.28
C GLU A 202 -5.98 -1.67 12.00
N LEU A 203 -5.05 -0.96 11.37
CA LEU A 203 -3.78 -0.54 11.98
C LEU A 203 -4.04 0.34 13.22
N LEU A 204 -4.95 1.30 13.12
CA LEU A 204 -5.32 2.19 14.23
C LEU A 204 -6.05 1.44 15.35
N ASP A 205 -6.96 0.52 15.00
CA ASP A 205 -7.71 -0.27 15.99
C ASP A 205 -6.83 -1.23 16.81
N LYS A 206 -5.72 -1.71 16.22
CA LYS A 206 -4.87 -2.74 16.82
C LYS A 206 -3.57 -2.20 17.45
N ALA A 207 -3.19 -0.97 17.14
CA ALA A 207 -2.04 -0.33 17.75
C ALA A 207 -2.30 -0.03 19.24
N ALA A 208 -1.23 -0.01 20.04
CA ALA A 208 -1.32 0.37 21.46
C ALA A 208 -1.66 1.87 21.64
N VAL A 209 -1.25 2.70 20.68
CA VAL A 209 -1.58 4.13 20.62
C VAL A 209 -1.85 4.50 19.17
N ALA A 210 -3.00 5.10 18.89
CA ALA A 210 -3.42 5.59 17.60
C ALA A 210 -3.36 7.13 17.54
N LEU A 211 -2.48 7.69 16.74
CA LEU A 211 -2.40 9.12 16.44
C LEU A 211 -3.03 9.41 15.09
N VAL A 212 -3.98 10.34 15.03
CA VAL A 212 -4.71 10.64 13.81
C VAL A 212 -4.65 12.14 13.51
N PRO A 213 -4.20 12.55 12.30
CA PRO A 213 -4.22 13.95 11.89
C PRO A 213 -5.65 14.53 11.88
N GLU A 214 -5.81 15.79 12.31
CA GLU A 214 -7.10 16.50 12.37
C GLU A 214 -7.87 16.56 11.04
N VAL A 215 -7.17 16.41 9.94
CA VAL A 215 -7.71 16.43 8.55
C VAL A 215 -8.00 15.02 8.00
N ALA A 216 -7.87 13.99 8.82
CA ALA A 216 -8.07 12.60 8.44
C ALA A 216 -9.53 12.25 8.12
N HIS A 217 -9.72 11.08 7.52
CA HIS A 217 -11.06 10.54 7.29
C HIS A 217 -11.82 10.38 8.62
N ARG A 218 -13.14 10.67 8.60
CA ARG A 218 -13.99 10.62 9.81
C ARG A 218 -13.89 9.29 10.57
N GLU A 219 -13.80 8.17 9.85
CA GLU A 219 -13.69 6.85 10.48
C GLU A 219 -12.32 6.63 11.14
N ALA A 220 -11.25 7.22 10.62
CA ALA A 220 -9.94 7.23 11.27
C ALA A 220 -9.94 8.11 12.51
N LEU A 221 -10.53 9.33 12.43
CA LEU A 221 -10.69 10.21 13.60
C LEU A 221 -11.48 9.56 14.75
N ALA A 222 -12.45 8.69 14.43
CA ALA A 222 -13.22 7.96 15.45
C ALA A 222 -12.40 6.88 16.19
N ARG A 223 -11.20 6.55 15.72
CA ARG A 223 -10.28 5.55 16.30
C ARG A 223 -9.07 6.19 17.00
N ALA A 224 -8.98 7.52 16.97
CA ALA A 224 -7.84 8.22 17.54
C ALA A 224 -7.84 8.14 19.07
N ASP A 225 -6.73 7.71 19.65
CA ASP A 225 -6.42 7.99 21.05
C ASP A 225 -6.03 9.47 21.21
N HIS A 226 -5.30 10.00 20.21
CA HIS A 226 -4.93 11.42 20.16
C HIS A 226 -5.06 11.96 18.74
N VAL A 227 -5.66 13.13 18.63
CA VAL A 227 -5.71 13.89 17.37
C VAL A 227 -4.51 14.84 17.34
N ILE A 228 -3.72 14.76 16.27
CA ILE A 228 -2.55 15.60 16.06
C ILE A 228 -2.82 16.62 14.94
N PRO A 229 -2.09 17.75 14.87
CA PRO A 229 -2.18 18.68 13.76
C PRO A 229 -1.92 18.01 12.41
N ALA A 230 -2.38 18.64 11.33
CA ALA A 230 -2.10 18.18 9.97
C ALA A 230 -0.59 18.06 9.71
N ALA A 231 -0.18 17.16 8.81
CA ALA A 231 1.23 16.96 8.45
C ALA A 231 1.91 18.27 8.01
N ALA A 232 1.20 19.11 7.22
CA ALA A 232 1.69 20.41 6.79
C ALA A 232 1.90 21.41 7.96
N ALA A 233 1.23 21.21 9.10
CA ALA A 233 1.40 21.99 10.32
C ALA A 233 2.42 21.36 11.29
N GLY A 234 3.17 20.33 10.86
CA GLY A 234 4.20 19.69 11.66
C GLY A 234 3.66 18.70 12.70
N GLY A 235 2.41 18.25 12.59
CA GLY A 235 1.77 17.33 13.55
C GLY A 235 2.55 16.04 13.79
N TRP A 236 3.28 15.58 12.77
CA TRP A 236 4.17 14.43 12.88
C TRP A 236 5.20 14.52 14.03
N VAL A 237 5.64 15.72 14.41
CA VAL A 237 6.60 15.92 15.50
C VAL A 237 6.01 15.48 16.85
N GLN A 238 4.70 15.55 17.02
CA GLN A 238 4.03 15.15 18.26
C GLN A 238 4.10 13.65 18.55
N VAL A 239 4.49 12.82 17.56
CA VAL A 239 4.79 11.40 17.79
C VAL A 239 5.83 11.23 18.90
N LEU A 240 6.77 12.17 19.03
CA LEU A 240 7.81 12.14 20.07
C LEU A 240 7.26 12.21 21.49
N ASP A 241 6.11 12.88 21.70
CA ASP A 241 5.48 13.03 23.00
C ASP A 241 4.84 11.72 23.50
N HIS A 242 4.64 10.74 22.59
CA HIS A 242 3.97 9.48 22.85
C HIS A 242 4.87 8.23 22.81
N VAL A 243 6.12 8.37 22.35
CA VAL A 243 7.10 7.24 22.31
C VAL A 243 8.04 7.18 23.49
N TRP A 244 8.01 8.19 24.35
CA TRP A 244 8.80 8.22 25.61
C TRP A 244 7.87 8.06 26.81
N PRO A 245 8.27 7.27 27.81
CA PRO A 245 7.58 7.22 29.09
C PRO A 245 7.68 8.54 29.86
#